data_41291ecd2a51c793f8f5a7026a08c6f5
#
_entry.id   41291ecd2a51c793f8f5a7026a08c6f5
#
_cell.length_a   1.000
_cell.length_b   1.000
_cell.length_c   1.000
_cell.angle_alpha   90.00
_cell.angle_beta   90.00
_cell.angle_gamma   90.00
#
_symmetry.space_group_name_H-M   'P 1'
#
loop_
_entity.id
_entity.type
_entity.pdbx_description
1 polymer ?
#
loop_
_entity_poly.entity_id
_entity_poly.type
_entity_poly.pdbx_seq_one_letter_code
_entity_poly.pdbx_strand_id
1 'polypeptide(L)'
;MNENAPIHKIATVTLRIARNSMAFATPNETAVGGISYEPYVVKSGMSMAANLREAFLESPLLQGDFQRAQVLLDSPVLLIPLEEFNAQDAAPLFHYTFLGYENDELFNTVLPAQKAVAIYPMNKDLKLVLTDHFRDLRIMPLMQPVWSHAHKRSFVGMRKKLFAYFRGKQMDAFCFTQNRFRFANSFEISNESDAVYFLLHIWKTLGYHAQNDEMHLMGNLNNQMNLTKELKEYLKNVFVINPLAEFNRSPITQIKGIPFDMMTLYINGR
;
A
#
# COMPACT_ATOMS: atom_id res chain seq x y z
N MET A 1 8.61 42.74 -22.60
CA MET A 1 8.63 41.34 -23.03
C MET A 1 8.47 40.51 -21.78
N ASN A 2 7.23 40.10 -21.48
CA ASN A 2 6.93 39.22 -20.35
C ASN A 2 6.63 37.85 -20.93
N GLU A 3 7.62 36.98 -20.99
CA GLU A 3 7.45 35.57 -21.27
C GLU A 3 7.20 34.81 -19.96
N ASN A 4 5.99 34.88 -19.45
CA ASN A 4 5.46 33.85 -18.55
C ASN A 4 5.00 32.68 -19.45
N ALA A 5 5.95 31.87 -19.91
CA ALA A 5 5.60 30.56 -20.45
C ALA A 5 4.87 29.78 -19.33
N PRO A 6 3.69 29.20 -19.58
CA PRO A 6 2.99 28.40 -18.60
C PRO A 6 3.92 27.24 -18.23
N ILE A 7 4.22 27.12 -16.92
CA ILE A 7 4.91 25.94 -16.38
C ILE A 7 3.99 24.77 -16.69
N HIS A 8 4.27 24.05 -17.78
CA HIS A 8 3.57 22.82 -18.12
C HIS A 8 3.78 21.84 -16.97
N LYS A 9 2.76 21.70 -16.13
CA LYS A 9 2.75 20.72 -15.04
C LYS A 9 2.87 19.36 -15.70
N ILE A 10 4.03 18.72 -15.58
CA ILE A 10 4.28 17.41 -16.18
C ILE A 10 3.20 16.46 -15.68
N ALA A 11 2.41 15.93 -16.61
CA ALA A 11 1.34 15.02 -16.28
C ALA A 11 1.91 13.74 -15.65
N THR A 12 1.40 13.36 -14.51
CA THR A 12 1.86 12.19 -13.74
C THR A 12 0.75 11.16 -13.70
N VAL A 13 1.05 9.91 -14.07
CA VAL A 13 0.15 8.78 -13.87
C VAL A 13 0.55 8.00 -12.62
N THR A 14 -0.43 7.53 -11.87
CA THR A 14 -0.24 6.58 -10.78
C THR A 14 -0.65 5.20 -11.25
N LEU A 15 0.26 4.23 -11.12
CA LEU A 15 0.01 2.83 -11.39
C LEU A 15 0.02 2.07 -10.05
N ARG A 16 -1.07 1.42 -9.75
CA ARG A 16 -1.14 0.44 -8.66
C ARG A 16 -0.99 -0.94 -9.25
N ILE A 17 0.09 -1.63 -8.91
CA ILE A 17 0.40 -2.97 -9.40
C ILE A 17 0.39 -3.92 -8.21
N ALA A 18 -0.68 -4.70 -8.08
CA ALA A 18 -0.84 -5.70 -7.04
C ALA A 18 -0.80 -7.11 -7.64
N ARG A 19 -0.66 -8.12 -6.78
CA ARG A 19 -0.45 -9.51 -7.17
C ARG A 19 -1.46 -10.02 -8.25
N ASN A 20 -2.73 -9.62 -8.14
CA ASN A 20 -3.82 -10.08 -9.02
C ASN A 20 -4.69 -8.94 -9.56
N SER A 21 -4.23 -7.71 -9.47
CA SER A 21 -4.99 -6.55 -9.96
C SER A 21 -4.06 -5.40 -10.27
N MET A 22 -4.41 -4.61 -11.28
CA MET A 22 -3.81 -3.30 -11.51
C MET A 22 -4.90 -2.23 -11.49
N ALA A 23 -4.50 -1.00 -11.26
CA ALA A 23 -5.35 0.16 -11.42
C ALA A 23 -4.49 1.38 -11.77
N PHE A 24 -5.09 2.28 -12.54
CA PHE A 24 -4.44 3.48 -13.03
C PHE A 24 -5.21 4.71 -12.57
N ALA A 25 -4.51 5.77 -12.27
CA ALA A 25 -5.15 7.04 -11.96
C ALA A 25 -4.30 8.23 -12.40
N THR A 26 -4.97 9.28 -12.85
CA THR A 26 -4.35 10.55 -13.25
C THR A 26 -5.06 11.71 -12.57
N PRO A 27 -4.35 12.79 -12.24
CA PRO A 27 -5.02 14.02 -11.80
C PRO A 27 -6.00 14.50 -12.88
N ASN A 28 -7.24 14.79 -12.45
CA ASN A 28 -8.28 15.35 -13.32
C ASN A 28 -9.17 16.26 -12.47
N GLU A 29 -9.01 17.57 -12.63
CA GLU A 29 -9.72 18.58 -11.83
C GLU A 29 -11.23 18.56 -12.06
N THR A 30 -11.70 18.06 -13.21
CA THR A 30 -13.13 17.98 -13.55
C THR A 30 -13.80 16.69 -13.06
N ALA A 31 -13.01 15.68 -12.70
CA ALA A 31 -13.51 14.40 -12.22
C ALA A 31 -13.86 14.44 -10.72
N VAL A 32 -14.80 13.59 -10.31
CA VAL A 32 -15.12 13.38 -8.89
C VAL A 32 -13.85 12.92 -8.15
N GLY A 33 -13.51 13.62 -7.07
CA GLY A 33 -12.30 13.31 -6.30
C GLY A 33 -11.00 13.88 -6.87
N GLY A 34 -11.05 14.62 -7.99
CA GLY A 34 -9.89 15.27 -8.59
C GLY A 34 -8.95 14.32 -9.32
N ILE A 35 -9.41 13.10 -9.62
CA ILE A 35 -8.67 12.09 -10.39
C ILE A 35 -9.59 11.31 -11.32
N SER A 36 -9.07 10.92 -12.49
CA SER A 36 -9.61 9.83 -13.28
C SER A 36 -9.02 8.51 -12.75
N TYR A 37 -9.87 7.50 -12.56
CA TYR A 37 -9.49 6.20 -12.02
C TYR A 37 -10.00 5.09 -12.92
N GLU A 38 -9.13 4.13 -13.23
CA GLU A 38 -9.44 2.97 -14.08
C GLU A 38 -8.88 1.68 -13.44
N PRO A 39 -9.74 0.73 -13.02
CA PRO A 39 -9.30 -0.60 -12.62
C PRO A 39 -9.01 -1.45 -13.86
N TYR A 40 -7.96 -2.27 -13.80
CA TYR A 40 -7.59 -3.21 -14.85
C TYR A 40 -7.63 -4.65 -14.32
N VAL A 41 -8.30 -5.53 -15.04
CA VAL A 41 -8.42 -6.94 -14.69
C VAL A 41 -7.23 -7.71 -15.26
N VAL A 42 -6.38 -8.22 -14.37
CA VAL A 42 -5.20 -9.01 -14.75
C VAL A 42 -5.62 -10.36 -15.32
N LYS A 43 -5.08 -10.70 -16.51
CA LYS A 43 -5.29 -11.99 -17.18
C LYS A 43 -4.37 -13.04 -16.53
N SER A 44 -4.95 -14.07 -15.93
CA SER A 44 -4.24 -15.07 -15.10
C SER A 44 -3.20 -15.92 -15.85
N GLY A 45 -3.30 -16.03 -17.16
CA GLY A 45 -2.34 -16.76 -18.00
C GLY A 45 -1.10 -15.96 -18.42
N MET A 46 -0.97 -14.70 -17.98
CA MET A 46 0.09 -13.79 -18.41
C MET A 46 0.88 -13.27 -17.22
N SER A 47 2.17 -12.99 -17.42
CA SER A 47 2.97 -12.30 -16.42
C SER A 47 2.45 -10.87 -16.16
N MET A 48 2.81 -10.30 -15.02
CA MET A 48 2.42 -8.91 -14.71
C MET A 48 2.99 -7.91 -15.72
N ALA A 49 4.22 -8.15 -16.19
CA ALA A 49 4.84 -7.36 -17.25
C ALA A 49 4.07 -7.43 -18.58
N ALA A 50 3.59 -8.63 -18.96
CA ALA A 50 2.79 -8.81 -20.17
C ALA A 50 1.40 -8.14 -20.03
N ASN A 51 0.75 -8.29 -18.87
CA ASN A 51 -0.50 -7.58 -18.58
C ASN A 51 -0.33 -6.06 -18.64
N LEU A 52 0.79 -5.53 -18.16
CA LEU A 52 1.04 -4.09 -18.21
C LEU A 52 1.27 -3.60 -19.65
N ARG A 53 2.01 -4.37 -20.49
CA ARG A 53 2.14 -4.04 -21.93
C ARG A 53 0.78 -3.97 -22.62
N GLU A 54 -0.07 -4.93 -22.33
CA GLU A 54 -1.41 -4.94 -22.89
C GLU A 54 -2.26 -3.78 -22.39
N ALA A 55 -2.16 -3.45 -21.09
CA ALA A 55 -2.84 -2.30 -20.52
C ALA A 55 -2.42 -0.97 -21.19
N PHE A 56 -1.17 -0.80 -21.60
CA PHE A 56 -0.72 0.37 -22.37
C PHE A 56 -1.37 0.47 -23.75
N LEU A 57 -1.81 -0.65 -24.32
CA LEU A 57 -2.51 -0.67 -25.61
C LEU A 57 -4.02 -0.48 -25.46
N GLU A 58 -4.61 -0.98 -24.38
CA GLU A 58 -6.07 -1.06 -24.21
C GLU A 58 -6.65 0.05 -23.33
N SER A 59 -5.90 0.55 -22.33
CA SER A 59 -6.41 1.51 -21.36
C SER A 59 -6.43 2.93 -21.93
N PRO A 60 -7.60 3.56 -22.09
CA PRO A 60 -7.70 4.95 -22.52
C PRO A 60 -6.94 5.92 -21.62
N LEU A 61 -6.87 5.61 -20.32
CA LEU A 61 -6.18 6.46 -19.35
C LEU A 61 -4.68 6.43 -19.56
N LEU A 62 -4.11 5.29 -19.95
CA LEU A 62 -2.66 5.14 -20.16
C LEU A 62 -2.19 5.65 -21.54
N GLN A 63 -3.09 5.93 -22.47
CA GLN A 63 -2.75 6.50 -23.79
C GLN A 63 -2.40 8.00 -23.74
N GLY A 64 -2.48 8.62 -22.56
CA GLY A 64 -2.02 10.00 -22.38
C GLY A 64 -0.50 10.11 -22.48
N ASP A 65 0.00 11.29 -22.89
CA ASP A 65 1.45 11.58 -22.92
C ASP A 65 1.97 11.85 -21.49
N PHE A 66 2.26 10.79 -20.75
CA PHE A 66 2.81 10.85 -19.42
C PHE A 66 4.32 10.64 -19.45
N GLN A 67 5.07 11.65 -19.01
CA GLN A 67 6.53 11.57 -18.85
C GLN A 67 6.92 11.00 -17.48
N ARG A 68 6.00 11.09 -16.51
CA ARG A 68 6.22 10.71 -15.11
C ARG A 68 5.22 9.68 -14.64
N ALA A 69 5.71 8.65 -13.94
CA ALA A 69 4.85 7.66 -13.27
C ALA A 69 5.21 7.49 -11.79
N GLN A 70 4.17 7.32 -10.99
CA GLN A 70 4.28 6.87 -9.61
C GLN A 70 3.69 5.48 -9.49
N VAL A 71 4.49 4.50 -9.05
CA VAL A 71 4.10 3.10 -8.97
C VAL A 71 3.97 2.67 -7.52
N LEU A 72 2.77 2.21 -7.14
CA LEU A 72 2.51 1.46 -5.92
C LEU A 72 2.70 -0.02 -6.24
N LEU A 73 3.78 -0.61 -5.74
CA LEU A 73 4.14 -2.00 -6.01
C LEU A 73 3.80 -2.90 -4.83
N ASP A 74 2.97 -3.91 -5.07
CA ASP A 74 2.68 -4.98 -4.11
C ASP A 74 3.74 -6.07 -4.19
N SER A 75 4.67 -6.04 -3.25
CA SER A 75 5.75 -7.00 -3.12
C SER A 75 6.07 -7.22 -1.63
N PRO A 76 6.80 -8.28 -1.25
CA PRO A 76 7.32 -8.42 0.11
C PRO A 76 8.19 -7.23 0.48
N VAL A 77 8.13 -6.79 1.72
CA VAL A 77 8.92 -5.66 2.21
C VAL A 77 9.67 -6.05 3.47
N LEU A 78 10.98 -5.89 3.44
CA LEU A 78 11.83 -5.91 4.61
C LEU A 78 11.96 -4.49 5.17
N LEU A 79 11.58 -4.30 6.43
CA LEU A 79 11.72 -3.01 7.13
C LEU A 79 12.94 -3.07 8.05
N ILE A 80 13.87 -2.15 7.84
CA ILE A 80 15.07 -2.01 8.66
C ILE A 80 15.01 -0.64 9.37
N PRO A 81 15.30 -0.53 10.69
CA PRO A 81 15.45 0.74 11.35
C PRO A 81 16.46 1.63 10.62
N LEU A 82 16.17 2.92 10.46
CA LEU A 82 16.99 3.83 9.65
C LEU A 82 18.44 3.93 10.16
N GLU A 83 18.63 3.89 11.47
CA GLU A 83 19.95 3.91 12.11
C GLU A 83 20.76 2.62 11.95
N GLU A 84 20.10 1.49 11.62
CA GLU A 84 20.73 0.18 11.43
C GLU A 84 20.89 -0.16 9.93
N PHE A 85 20.37 0.69 9.04
CA PHE A 85 20.42 0.43 7.61
C PHE A 85 21.83 0.61 7.04
N ASN A 86 22.33 -0.44 6.40
CA ASN A 86 23.52 -0.43 5.58
C ASN A 86 23.18 -0.96 4.18
N ALA A 87 23.46 -0.19 3.15
CA ALA A 87 23.15 -0.55 1.76
C ALA A 87 23.87 -1.83 1.29
N GLN A 88 25.06 -2.13 1.83
CA GLN A 88 25.80 -3.34 1.48
C GLN A 88 25.16 -4.61 2.02
N ASP A 89 24.48 -4.52 3.16
CA ASP A 89 23.83 -5.65 3.82
C ASP A 89 22.38 -5.85 3.37
N ALA A 90 21.82 -4.90 2.62
CA ALA A 90 20.42 -4.88 2.23
C ALA A 90 20.01 -6.13 1.43
N ALA A 91 20.78 -6.49 0.39
CA ALA A 91 20.47 -7.63 -0.46
C ALA A 91 20.65 -8.97 0.28
N PRO A 92 21.76 -9.24 1.02
CA PRO A 92 21.88 -10.43 1.83
C PRO A 92 20.74 -10.61 2.84
N LEU A 93 20.37 -9.55 3.56
CA LEU A 93 19.28 -9.61 4.55
C LEU A 93 17.92 -9.87 3.90
N PHE A 94 17.65 -9.23 2.75
CA PHE A 94 16.41 -9.45 2.03
C PHE A 94 16.29 -10.90 1.55
N HIS A 95 17.31 -11.44 0.87
CA HIS A 95 17.30 -12.82 0.35
C HIS A 95 17.33 -13.89 1.44
N TYR A 96 17.89 -13.58 2.61
CA TYR A 96 17.79 -14.46 3.78
C TYR A 96 16.35 -14.53 4.31
N THR A 97 15.62 -13.41 4.24
CA THR A 97 14.26 -13.31 4.76
C THR A 97 13.20 -13.81 3.76
N PHE A 98 13.39 -13.53 2.47
CA PHE A 98 12.44 -13.84 1.41
C PHE A 98 13.10 -14.65 0.29
N LEU A 99 12.67 -15.91 0.14
CA LEU A 99 13.15 -16.79 -0.92
C LEU A 99 12.38 -16.59 -2.23
N GLY A 100 13.01 -16.88 -3.37
CA GLY A 100 12.36 -16.85 -4.69
C GLY A 100 12.40 -15.48 -5.40
N TYR A 101 13.19 -14.53 -4.87
CA TYR A 101 13.36 -13.18 -5.44
C TYR A 101 14.81 -12.90 -5.88
N GLU A 102 15.62 -13.94 -6.06
CA GLU A 102 17.06 -13.83 -6.39
C GLU A 102 17.30 -13.18 -7.76
N ASN A 103 16.32 -13.31 -8.66
CA ASN A 103 16.38 -12.72 -9.99
C ASN A 103 15.75 -11.33 -10.10
N ASP A 104 15.10 -10.86 -9.06
CA ASP A 104 14.46 -9.56 -9.03
C ASP A 104 15.47 -8.46 -8.67
N GLU A 105 15.18 -7.23 -9.06
CA GLU A 105 15.94 -6.06 -8.66
C GLU A 105 15.41 -5.52 -7.34
N LEU A 106 16.32 -5.26 -6.39
CA LEU A 106 15.95 -4.71 -5.09
C LEU A 106 15.95 -3.19 -5.11
N PHE A 107 14.88 -2.63 -4.61
CA PHE A 107 14.71 -1.20 -4.37
C PHE A 107 14.69 -0.92 -2.86
N ASN A 108 15.02 0.30 -2.51
CA ASN A 108 14.82 0.79 -1.15
C ASN A 108 14.13 2.14 -1.15
N THR A 109 13.33 2.38 -0.11
CA THR A 109 12.65 3.65 0.12
C THR A 109 12.77 4.03 1.58
N VAL A 110 13.28 5.23 1.84
CA VAL A 110 13.34 5.76 3.19
C VAL A 110 11.95 6.20 3.63
N LEU A 111 11.56 5.80 4.84
CA LEU A 111 10.32 6.15 5.52
C LEU A 111 10.64 7.06 6.73
N PRO A 112 10.85 8.38 6.52
CA PRO A 112 11.42 9.25 7.55
C PRO A 112 10.54 9.34 8.79
N ALA A 113 9.22 9.42 8.61
CA ALA A 113 8.26 9.53 9.71
C ALA A 113 8.25 8.27 10.61
N GLN A 114 8.52 7.09 10.06
CA GLN A 114 8.58 5.81 10.75
C GLN A 114 10.00 5.41 11.13
N LYS A 115 11.00 6.24 10.80
CA LYS A 115 12.44 5.97 11.02
C LYS A 115 12.87 4.59 10.53
N ALA A 116 12.46 4.23 9.32
CA ALA A 116 12.74 2.93 8.70
C ALA A 116 13.16 3.08 7.25
N VAL A 117 13.82 2.05 6.72
CA VAL A 117 14.04 1.84 5.29
C VAL A 117 13.29 0.60 4.88
N ALA A 118 12.47 0.72 3.84
CA ALA A 118 11.76 -0.38 3.22
C ALA A 118 12.59 -0.92 2.04
N ILE A 119 12.93 -2.20 2.06
CA ILE A 119 13.60 -2.92 0.97
C ILE A 119 12.58 -3.86 0.33
N TYR A 120 12.47 -3.84 -1.00
CA TYR A 120 11.47 -4.61 -1.71
C TYR A 120 11.93 -4.99 -3.12
N PRO A 121 11.51 -6.16 -3.64
CA PRO A 121 11.90 -6.63 -4.95
C PRO A 121 10.95 -6.10 -6.03
N MET A 122 11.46 -5.98 -7.23
CA MET A 122 10.69 -5.76 -8.44
C MET A 122 11.19 -6.66 -9.56
N ASN A 123 10.28 -7.33 -10.22
CA ASN A 123 10.58 -8.15 -11.39
C ASN A 123 11.23 -7.29 -12.48
N LYS A 124 12.35 -7.79 -13.06
CA LYS A 124 13.14 -7.06 -14.06
C LYS A 124 12.36 -6.75 -15.34
N ASP A 125 11.53 -7.68 -15.81
CA ASP A 125 10.71 -7.45 -17.01
C ASP A 125 9.64 -6.38 -16.76
N LEU A 126 9.04 -6.37 -15.56
CA LEU A 126 8.09 -5.34 -15.17
C LEU A 126 8.76 -3.96 -15.10
N LYS A 127 9.97 -3.90 -14.52
CA LYS A 127 10.78 -2.68 -14.50
C LYS A 127 11.06 -2.18 -15.91
N LEU A 128 11.51 -3.08 -16.81
CA LEU A 128 11.81 -2.73 -18.20
C LEU A 128 10.59 -2.10 -18.89
N VAL A 129 9.41 -2.72 -18.76
CA VAL A 129 8.16 -2.17 -19.33
C VAL A 129 7.87 -0.77 -18.83
N LEU A 130 8.10 -0.51 -17.55
CA LEU A 130 7.87 0.82 -16.96
C LEU A 130 8.90 1.85 -17.45
N THR A 131 10.18 1.47 -17.53
CA THR A 131 11.26 2.38 -17.96
C THR A 131 11.21 2.67 -19.46
N ASP A 132 10.65 1.79 -20.28
CA ASP A 132 10.40 2.02 -21.70
C ASP A 132 9.31 3.09 -21.95
N HIS A 133 8.36 3.23 -21.00
CA HIS A 133 7.21 4.15 -21.14
C HIS A 133 7.40 5.48 -20.40
N PHE A 134 8.16 5.49 -19.31
CA PHE A 134 8.28 6.68 -18.46
C PHE A 134 9.74 7.10 -18.25
N ARG A 135 10.00 8.38 -18.43
CA ARG A 135 11.34 8.97 -18.21
C ARG A 135 11.63 9.20 -16.71
N ASP A 136 10.60 9.55 -15.95
CA ASP A 136 10.69 9.78 -14.50
C ASP A 136 9.77 8.79 -13.79
N LEU A 137 10.40 7.83 -13.12
CA LEU A 137 9.71 6.71 -12.49
C LEU A 137 9.97 6.70 -10.98
N ARG A 138 8.91 6.89 -10.19
CA ARG A 138 8.96 6.75 -8.75
C ARG A 138 8.25 5.47 -8.32
N ILE A 139 9.01 4.50 -7.82
CA ILE A 139 8.49 3.23 -7.32
C ILE A 139 8.46 3.29 -5.79
N MET A 140 7.38 2.79 -5.18
CA MET A 140 7.25 2.67 -3.74
C MET A 140 6.45 1.44 -3.36
N PRO A 141 6.64 0.89 -2.14
CA PRO A 141 5.78 -0.18 -1.63
C PRO A 141 4.31 0.26 -1.61
N LEU A 142 3.40 -0.62 -2.02
CA LEU A 142 1.96 -0.38 -1.97
C LEU A 142 1.49 0.02 -0.57
N MET A 143 2.12 -0.55 0.46
CA MET A 143 1.80 -0.28 1.85
C MET A 143 2.28 1.08 2.36
N GLN A 144 3.17 1.78 1.68
CA GLN A 144 3.75 3.04 2.18
C GLN A 144 2.70 4.11 2.52
N PRO A 145 1.71 4.43 1.66
CA PRO A 145 0.67 5.40 2.01
C PRO A 145 -0.23 4.92 3.16
N VAL A 146 -0.49 3.61 3.26
CA VAL A 146 -1.27 3.01 4.36
C VAL A 146 -0.50 3.13 5.68
N TRP A 147 0.79 2.79 5.69
CA TRP A 147 1.64 2.95 6.87
C TRP A 147 1.72 4.41 7.32
N SER A 148 1.88 5.34 6.38
CA SER A 148 1.94 6.78 6.70
C SER A 148 0.64 7.28 7.31
N HIS A 149 -0.50 6.83 6.81
CA HIS A 149 -1.82 7.15 7.35
C HIS A 149 -2.01 6.56 8.76
N ALA A 150 -1.77 5.27 8.91
CA ALA A 150 -1.91 4.57 10.19
C ALA A 150 -0.92 5.10 11.25
N HIS A 151 0.27 5.50 10.85
CA HIS A 151 1.25 6.12 11.72
C HIS A 151 0.72 7.43 12.32
N LYS A 152 0.16 8.33 11.49
CA LYS A 152 -0.51 9.55 11.98
C LYS A 152 -1.64 9.21 12.96
N ARG A 153 -2.44 8.19 12.62
CA ARG A 153 -3.54 7.73 13.46
C ARG A 153 -3.06 7.11 14.78
N SER A 154 -1.88 6.54 14.83
CA SER A 154 -1.32 5.91 16.04
C SER A 154 -1.11 6.91 17.19
N PHE A 155 -0.99 8.21 16.90
CA PHE A 155 -0.88 9.28 17.90
C PHE A 155 -2.21 9.78 18.46
N VAL A 156 -3.32 9.35 17.91
CA VAL A 156 -4.64 9.75 18.41
C VAL A 156 -4.96 8.95 19.67
N GLY A 157 -5.03 9.63 20.82
CA GLY A 157 -5.23 9.00 22.12
C GLY A 157 -3.99 8.29 22.66
N MET A 158 -4.11 7.67 23.84
CA MET A 158 -2.98 7.07 24.58
C MET A 158 -2.91 5.55 24.49
N ARG A 159 -3.88 4.91 23.83
CA ARG A 159 -3.95 3.46 23.74
C ARG A 159 -3.04 2.92 22.66
N LYS A 160 -2.44 1.75 22.89
CA LYS A 160 -1.70 1.04 21.85
C LYS A 160 -2.67 0.59 20.75
N LYS A 161 -2.22 0.63 19.50
CA LYS A 161 -3.03 0.26 18.34
C LYS A 161 -2.33 -0.80 17.50
N LEU A 162 -3.01 -1.91 17.23
CA LEU A 162 -2.65 -2.86 16.20
C LEU A 162 -3.51 -2.58 14.96
N PHE A 163 -2.87 -2.40 13.82
CA PHE A 163 -3.52 -2.18 12.53
C PHE A 163 -3.45 -3.44 11.69
N ALA A 164 -4.54 -3.76 10.99
CA ALA A 164 -4.60 -4.82 10.01
C ALA A 164 -5.20 -4.27 8.70
N TYR A 165 -4.46 -4.38 7.60
CA TYR A 165 -4.88 -3.97 6.27
C TYR A 165 -5.16 -5.18 5.39
N PHE A 166 -6.37 -5.26 4.87
CA PHE A 166 -6.86 -6.39 4.07
C PHE A 166 -6.90 -6.04 2.59
N ARG A 167 -6.28 -6.88 1.76
CA ARG A 167 -6.27 -6.78 0.30
C ARG A 167 -6.25 -8.15 -0.36
N GLY A 168 -7.34 -8.52 -1.01
CA GLY A 168 -7.50 -9.85 -1.60
C GLY A 168 -7.37 -10.94 -0.54
N LYS A 169 -6.41 -11.86 -0.72
CA LYS A 169 -6.09 -12.93 0.23
C LYS A 169 -4.92 -12.59 1.16
N GLN A 170 -4.55 -11.33 1.25
CA GLN A 170 -3.47 -10.89 2.13
C GLN A 170 -3.97 -9.98 3.24
N MET A 171 -3.35 -10.12 4.40
CA MET A 171 -3.50 -9.27 5.56
C MET A 171 -2.13 -8.76 6.01
N ASP A 172 -1.94 -7.46 6.01
CA ASP A 172 -0.75 -6.82 6.57
C ASP A 172 -1.06 -6.35 7.98
N ALA A 173 -0.39 -6.93 8.98
CA ALA A 173 -0.53 -6.53 10.37
C ALA A 173 0.70 -5.73 10.83
N PHE A 174 0.48 -4.58 11.46
CA PHE A 174 1.56 -3.70 11.88
C PHE A 174 1.16 -2.78 13.03
N CYS A 175 2.15 -2.32 13.77
CA CYS A 175 1.97 -1.33 14.84
C CYS A 175 3.22 -0.48 15.05
N PHE A 176 3.03 0.63 15.76
CA PHE A 176 4.08 1.62 15.99
C PHE A 176 4.30 1.85 17.50
N THR A 177 5.52 2.20 17.85
CA THR A 177 5.89 2.68 19.18
C THR A 177 6.94 3.76 19.01
N GLN A 178 6.75 4.95 19.61
CA GLN A 178 7.70 6.05 19.57
C GLN A 178 8.18 6.41 18.14
N ASN A 179 7.27 6.56 17.21
CA ASN A 179 7.54 6.84 15.78
C ASN A 179 8.26 5.74 15.01
N ARG A 180 8.31 4.51 15.51
CA ARG A 180 8.95 3.38 14.83
C ARG A 180 7.98 2.24 14.68
N PHE A 181 8.21 1.44 13.64
CA PHE A 181 7.57 0.13 13.60
C PHE A 181 8.04 -0.72 14.80
N ARG A 182 7.08 -1.20 15.58
CA ARG A 182 7.31 -2.23 16.58
C ARG A 182 7.16 -3.61 15.98
N PHE A 183 6.24 -3.73 15.05
CA PHE A 183 5.93 -4.94 14.31
C PHE A 183 5.36 -4.59 12.94
N ALA A 184 5.74 -5.34 11.91
CA ALA A 184 5.08 -5.34 10.61
C ALA A 184 5.32 -6.69 9.95
N ASN A 185 4.26 -7.35 9.50
CA ASN A 185 4.35 -8.59 8.73
C ASN A 185 3.11 -8.76 7.85
N SER A 186 3.25 -9.55 6.78
CA SER A 186 2.22 -9.87 5.81
C SER A 186 1.87 -11.35 5.90
N PHE A 187 0.57 -11.67 5.88
CA PHE A 187 0.05 -13.01 6.01
C PHE A 187 -0.87 -13.34 4.84
N GLU A 188 -0.72 -14.53 4.29
CA GLU A 188 -1.72 -15.07 3.39
C GLU A 188 -2.86 -15.66 4.21
N ILE A 189 -4.09 -15.27 3.90
CA ILE A 189 -5.29 -15.69 4.60
C ILE A 189 -6.22 -16.41 3.61
N SER A 190 -6.63 -17.61 3.94
CA SER A 190 -7.55 -18.41 3.14
C SER A 190 -9.01 -18.22 3.57
N ASN A 191 -9.21 -17.90 4.85
CA ASN A 191 -10.51 -17.72 5.49
C ASN A 191 -10.44 -16.73 6.66
N GLU A 192 -11.59 -16.39 7.24
CA GLU A 192 -11.68 -15.45 8.37
C GLU A 192 -10.96 -15.95 9.62
N SER A 193 -11.02 -17.26 9.89
CA SER A 193 -10.38 -17.86 11.08
C SER A 193 -8.85 -17.74 11.04
N ASP A 194 -8.22 -17.78 9.85
CA ASP A 194 -6.80 -17.51 9.71
C ASP A 194 -6.46 -16.09 10.20
N ALA A 195 -7.27 -15.11 9.80
CA ALA A 195 -7.07 -13.72 10.20
C ALA A 195 -7.28 -13.54 11.72
N VAL A 196 -8.32 -14.15 12.30
CA VAL A 196 -8.54 -14.14 13.76
C VAL A 196 -7.34 -14.73 14.49
N TYR A 197 -6.89 -15.91 14.05
CA TYR A 197 -5.76 -16.59 14.65
C TYR A 197 -4.47 -15.73 14.64
N PHE A 198 -4.09 -15.22 13.47
CA PHE A 198 -2.88 -14.40 13.36
C PHE A 198 -2.98 -13.12 14.18
N LEU A 199 -4.12 -12.42 14.12
CA LEU A 199 -4.31 -11.16 14.84
C LEU A 199 -4.26 -11.36 16.36
N LEU A 200 -4.93 -12.39 16.88
CA LEU A 200 -4.89 -12.70 18.32
C LEU A 200 -3.52 -13.20 18.77
N HIS A 201 -2.83 -13.96 17.92
CA HIS A 201 -1.46 -14.40 18.21
C HIS A 201 -0.50 -13.21 18.30
N ILE A 202 -0.54 -12.29 17.32
CA ILE A 202 0.26 -11.05 17.33
C ILE A 202 -0.09 -10.21 18.56
N TRP A 203 -1.38 -10.03 18.84
CA TRP A 203 -1.87 -9.29 19.99
C TRP A 203 -1.26 -9.79 21.30
N LYS A 204 -1.32 -11.10 21.52
CA LYS A 204 -0.74 -11.76 22.69
C LYS A 204 0.77 -11.61 22.75
N THR A 205 1.46 -11.87 21.64
CA THR A 205 2.92 -11.81 21.54
C THR A 205 3.47 -10.40 21.83
N LEU A 206 2.77 -9.36 21.36
CA LEU A 206 3.13 -7.97 21.59
C LEU A 206 2.73 -7.46 22.98
N GLY A 207 2.03 -8.25 23.79
CA GLY A 207 1.59 -7.86 25.13
C GLY A 207 0.55 -6.73 25.11
N TYR A 208 -0.41 -6.80 24.19
CA TYR A 208 -1.55 -5.89 24.15
C TYR A 208 -2.63 -6.30 25.15
N HIS A 209 -3.30 -5.32 25.76
CA HIS A 209 -4.32 -5.54 26.77
C HIS A 209 -5.72 -5.57 26.16
N ALA A 210 -6.42 -6.72 26.29
CA ALA A 210 -7.72 -6.96 25.63
C ALA A 210 -8.83 -5.93 25.95
N GLN A 211 -8.80 -5.31 27.13
CA GLN A 211 -9.81 -4.33 27.56
C GLN A 211 -9.44 -2.88 27.21
N ASN A 212 -8.14 -2.58 27.01
CA ASN A 212 -7.67 -1.20 26.92
C ASN A 212 -7.17 -0.84 25.53
N ASP A 213 -6.40 -1.73 24.89
CA ASP A 213 -5.76 -1.44 23.59
C ASP A 213 -6.76 -1.60 22.44
N GLU A 214 -6.38 -1.12 21.25
CA GLU A 214 -7.29 -0.99 20.11
C GLU A 214 -6.79 -1.81 18.91
N MET A 215 -7.71 -2.50 18.24
CA MET A 215 -7.48 -3.12 16.94
C MET A 215 -8.22 -2.35 15.85
N HIS A 216 -7.50 -1.97 14.79
CA HIS A 216 -8.03 -1.21 13.67
C HIS A 216 -7.94 -2.03 12.39
N LEU A 217 -9.09 -2.38 11.80
CA LEU A 217 -9.21 -3.13 10.56
C LEU A 217 -9.44 -2.16 9.40
N MET A 218 -8.67 -2.27 8.34
CA MET A 218 -8.68 -1.39 7.17
C MET A 218 -8.70 -2.19 5.86
N GLY A 219 -9.09 -1.55 4.77
CA GLY A 219 -9.06 -2.15 3.43
C GLY A 219 -10.33 -2.89 3.05
N ASN A 220 -10.21 -3.93 2.23
CA ASN A 220 -11.36 -4.68 1.73
C ASN A 220 -11.73 -5.83 2.67
N LEU A 221 -12.78 -5.63 3.45
CA LEU A 221 -13.33 -6.60 4.40
C LEU A 221 -14.58 -7.32 3.87
N ASN A 222 -14.93 -7.20 2.59
CA ASN A 222 -16.19 -7.74 2.03
C ASN A 222 -16.31 -9.26 2.19
N ASN A 223 -15.21 -9.99 2.20
CA ASN A 223 -15.18 -11.44 2.37
C ASN A 223 -14.95 -11.87 3.84
N GLN A 224 -15.11 -10.95 4.80
CA GLN A 224 -14.77 -11.17 6.20
C GLN A 224 -15.85 -10.62 7.12
N MET A 225 -17.09 -11.02 6.83
CA MET A 225 -18.28 -10.47 7.50
C MET A 225 -18.34 -10.78 9.01
N ASN A 226 -17.81 -11.94 9.42
CA ASN A 226 -17.81 -12.37 10.82
C ASN A 226 -16.54 -11.99 11.59
N LEU A 227 -15.46 -11.61 10.90
CA LEU A 227 -14.16 -11.30 11.51
C LEU A 227 -14.27 -10.33 12.70
N THR A 228 -15.00 -9.24 12.51
CA THR A 228 -15.16 -8.23 13.56
C THR A 228 -15.94 -8.79 14.75
N LYS A 229 -16.93 -9.65 14.51
CA LYS A 229 -17.73 -10.30 15.56
C LYS A 229 -16.85 -11.27 16.36
N GLU A 230 -16.12 -12.15 15.70
CA GLU A 230 -15.24 -13.12 16.34
C GLU A 230 -14.13 -12.42 17.15
N LEU A 231 -13.48 -11.39 16.58
CA LEU A 231 -12.48 -10.62 17.31
C LEU A 231 -13.04 -9.93 18.55
N LYS A 232 -14.29 -9.46 18.53
CA LYS A 232 -14.97 -8.83 19.67
C LYS A 232 -15.32 -9.80 20.80
N GLU A 233 -15.27 -11.10 20.57
CA GLU A 233 -15.40 -12.10 21.65
C GLU A 233 -14.16 -12.08 22.56
N TYR A 234 -13.01 -11.68 22.05
CA TYR A 234 -11.74 -11.63 22.77
C TYR A 234 -11.27 -10.23 23.12
N LEU A 235 -11.59 -9.24 22.29
CA LEU A 235 -11.07 -7.88 22.37
C LEU A 235 -12.23 -6.87 22.48
N LYS A 236 -12.15 -5.97 23.46
CA LYS A 236 -13.18 -4.96 23.68
C LYS A 236 -13.24 -3.90 22.56
N ASN A 237 -12.07 -3.47 22.07
CA ASN A 237 -11.95 -2.31 21.20
C ASN A 237 -11.49 -2.73 19.80
N VAL A 238 -12.41 -3.22 18.96
CA VAL A 238 -12.18 -3.56 17.55
C VAL A 238 -12.95 -2.59 16.68
N PHE A 239 -12.24 -1.87 15.82
CA PHE A 239 -12.77 -0.83 14.95
C PHE A 239 -12.53 -1.18 13.48
N VAL A 240 -13.56 -1.07 12.66
CA VAL A 240 -13.45 -1.08 11.21
C VAL A 240 -13.33 0.36 10.72
N ILE A 241 -12.27 0.68 10.00
CA ILE A 241 -12.05 2.01 9.43
C ILE A 241 -12.93 2.16 8.19
N ASN A 242 -13.95 2.98 8.31
CA ASN A 242 -14.80 3.35 7.17
C ASN A 242 -14.15 4.52 6.42
N PRO A 243 -13.77 4.36 5.14
CA PRO A 243 -13.10 5.42 4.39
C PRO A 243 -13.88 6.73 4.31
N LEU A 244 -15.22 6.69 4.22
CA LEU A 244 -16.05 7.89 4.18
C LEU A 244 -15.92 8.73 5.45
N ALA A 245 -15.92 8.07 6.61
CA ALA A 245 -15.75 8.76 7.89
C ALA A 245 -14.30 9.16 8.12
N GLU A 246 -13.36 8.29 7.79
CA GLU A 246 -11.93 8.49 7.99
C GLU A 246 -11.39 9.68 7.20
N PHE A 247 -11.88 9.88 5.99
CA PHE A 247 -11.43 10.95 5.09
C PHE A 247 -12.43 12.12 4.98
N ASN A 248 -13.24 12.34 6.03
CA ASN A 248 -14.18 13.47 6.11
C ASN A 248 -15.05 13.61 4.86
N ARG A 249 -15.54 12.49 4.33
CA ARG A 249 -16.34 12.44 3.09
C ARG A 249 -15.64 13.06 1.89
N SER A 250 -14.31 13.02 1.84
CA SER A 250 -13.55 13.49 0.67
C SER A 250 -14.13 12.88 -0.60
N PRO A 251 -14.30 13.65 -1.69
CA PRO A 251 -14.90 13.14 -2.93
C PRO A 251 -14.21 11.91 -3.51
N ILE A 252 -12.92 11.71 -3.25
CA ILE A 252 -12.19 10.51 -3.68
C ILE A 252 -12.80 9.21 -3.12
N THR A 253 -13.44 9.27 -1.95
CA THR A 253 -14.10 8.10 -1.34
C THR A 253 -15.37 7.67 -2.06
N GLN A 254 -15.88 8.49 -2.99
CA GLN A 254 -17.05 8.20 -3.81
C GLN A 254 -16.68 7.49 -5.12
N ILE A 255 -15.39 7.42 -5.46
CA ILE A 255 -14.93 6.73 -6.66
C ILE A 255 -15.12 5.22 -6.45
N LYS A 256 -15.97 4.62 -7.29
CA LYS A 256 -16.31 3.19 -7.18
C LYS A 256 -15.06 2.31 -7.39
N GLY A 257 -14.79 1.44 -6.42
CA GLY A 257 -13.73 0.45 -6.51
C GLY A 257 -12.31 0.96 -6.24
N ILE A 258 -12.12 2.26 -5.93
CA ILE A 258 -10.79 2.77 -5.57
C ILE A 258 -10.32 2.12 -4.27
N PRO A 259 -9.10 1.53 -4.23
CA PRO A 259 -8.58 0.90 -3.02
C PRO A 259 -8.18 1.93 -1.95
N PHE A 260 -8.20 1.51 -0.69
CA PHE A 260 -7.83 2.35 0.45
C PHE A 260 -6.38 2.86 0.36
N ASP A 261 -5.44 2.06 -0.16
CA ASP A 261 -4.05 2.46 -0.39
C ASP A 261 -3.95 3.64 -1.38
N MET A 262 -4.76 3.66 -2.44
CA MET A 262 -4.82 4.79 -3.36
C MET A 262 -5.52 5.99 -2.73
N MET A 263 -6.59 5.80 -1.96
CA MET A 263 -7.23 6.92 -1.23
C MET A 263 -6.22 7.59 -0.30
N THR A 264 -5.47 6.82 0.49
CA THR A 264 -4.45 7.36 1.40
C THR A 264 -3.33 8.09 0.68
N LEU A 265 -2.92 7.58 -0.49
CA LEU A 265 -1.92 8.24 -1.33
C LEU A 265 -2.37 9.64 -1.76
N TYR A 266 -3.56 9.75 -2.32
CA TYR A 266 -4.06 11.01 -2.86
C TYR A 266 -4.48 12.04 -1.79
N ILE A 267 -4.88 11.56 -0.61
CA ILE A 267 -5.26 12.46 0.50
C ILE A 267 -4.04 12.93 1.31
N ASN A 268 -3.07 12.05 1.55
CA ASN A 268 -1.92 12.37 2.41
C ASN A 268 -0.64 12.72 1.65
N GLY A 269 -0.60 12.50 0.35
CA GLY A 269 0.56 12.74 -0.51
C GLY A 269 0.56 14.10 -1.22
N ARG A 270 -0.39 14.98 -0.88
CA ARG A 270 -0.46 16.36 -1.39
C ARG A 270 0.29 17.32 -0.48
#